data_b3efd66e8964a625b7bef107fd28aff9
#
_entry.id   b3efd66e8964a625b7bef107fd28aff9
#
_cell.length_a   1.000
_cell.length_b   1.000
_cell.length_c   1.000
_cell.angle_alpha   90.00
_cell.angle_beta   90.00
_cell.angle_gamma   90.00
#
_symmetry.space_group_name_H-M   'P 1'
#
loop_
_entity.id
_entity.type
_entity.pdbx_description
1 polymer ?
#
loop_
_entity_poly.entity_id
_entity_poly.type
_entity_poly.pdbx_seq_one_letter_code
_entity_poly.pdbx_strand_id
1 'polypeptide(L)'
;GSQPNMDTDVIPILEEFRKYKPTRLSLAMDPQGSGPDTHYKVLQSIARAIEEWNKEEDLSKLRIIGYRNVWFKYNPWDVEIIVPVSLNSLATLNKSFSECYVTQVNASFPSYQHDGKFSELTQKIWFEQHKQIQLLLGKNFFYQNELPLLRATHGMIYLRELTVEQFLEEASKLGKSVEGIFN
;
A
#
# COMPACT_ATOMS: atom_id res chain seq x y z
N GLY A 1 -10.22 -15.29 -10.49
CA GLY A 1 -9.90 -14.04 -11.18
C GLY A 1 -9.08 -14.33 -12.43
N SER A 2 -9.18 -13.48 -13.45
CA SER A 2 -8.38 -13.65 -14.66
C SER A 2 -6.89 -13.50 -14.34
N GLN A 3 -6.07 -14.42 -14.83
CA GLN A 3 -4.62 -14.31 -14.77
C GLN A 3 -4.15 -13.08 -15.58
N PRO A 4 -3.01 -12.45 -15.22
CA PRO A 4 -2.43 -11.36 -16.00
C PRO A 4 -2.18 -11.79 -17.43
N ASN A 5 -2.57 -10.95 -18.38
CA ASN A 5 -2.24 -11.17 -19.79
C ASN A 5 -0.79 -10.72 -20.04
N MET A 6 0.02 -11.58 -20.67
CA MET A 6 1.43 -11.26 -20.92
C MET A 6 1.58 -10.02 -21.79
N ASP A 7 0.86 -9.93 -22.90
CA ASP A 7 1.08 -8.89 -23.92
C ASP A 7 0.51 -7.52 -23.49
N THR A 8 -0.65 -7.51 -22.80
CA THR A 8 -1.35 -6.26 -22.46
C THR A 8 -1.05 -5.75 -21.06
N ASP A 9 -0.69 -6.64 -20.13
CA ASP A 9 -0.51 -6.28 -18.72
C ASP A 9 0.94 -6.38 -18.26
N VAL A 10 1.64 -7.47 -18.62
CA VAL A 10 2.97 -7.77 -18.07
C VAL A 10 4.09 -7.12 -18.87
N ILE A 11 4.09 -7.29 -20.21
CA ILE A 11 5.15 -6.75 -21.07
C ILE A 11 5.31 -5.24 -20.94
N PRO A 12 4.24 -4.42 -20.95
CA PRO A 12 4.38 -2.98 -20.77
C PRO A 12 5.04 -2.59 -19.44
N ILE A 13 4.70 -3.30 -18.35
CA ILE A 13 5.34 -3.08 -17.05
C ILE A 13 6.82 -3.46 -17.09
N LEU A 14 7.13 -4.60 -17.69
CA LEU A 14 8.51 -5.09 -17.82
C LEU A 14 9.38 -4.13 -18.66
N GLU A 15 8.84 -3.54 -19.72
CA GLU A 15 9.52 -2.53 -20.53
C GLU A 15 9.86 -1.28 -19.71
N GLU A 16 8.95 -0.81 -18.87
CA GLU A 16 9.22 0.30 -17.97
C GLU A 16 10.27 -0.06 -16.90
N PHE A 17 10.28 -1.28 -16.38
CA PHE A 17 11.31 -1.76 -15.45
C PHE A 17 12.69 -1.80 -16.11
N ARG A 18 12.80 -2.31 -17.32
CA ARG A 18 14.04 -2.34 -18.11
C ARG A 18 14.56 -0.92 -18.38
N LYS A 19 13.67 0.00 -18.71
CA LYS A 19 13.98 1.39 -19.05
C LYS A 19 14.46 2.19 -17.84
N TYR A 20 13.72 2.14 -16.73
CA TYR A 20 13.99 2.99 -15.57
C TYR A 20 14.85 2.34 -14.50
N LYS A 21 14.97 1.03 -14.51
CA LYS A 21 15.73 0.23 -13.52
C LYS A 21 15.47 0.69 -12.06
N PRO A 22 14.20 0.70 -11.63
CA PRO A 22 13.85 1.20 -10.30
C PRO A 22 14.54 0.38 -9.21
N THR A 23 14.97 1.06 -8.15
CA THR A 23 15.46 0.42 -6.93
C THR A 23 14.37 0.32 -5.86
N ARG A 24 13.25 0.99 -6.06
CA ARG A 24 12.04 0.92 -5.21
C ARG A 24 10.79 0.95 -6.06
N LEU A 25 9.86 0.07 -5.74
CA LEU A 25 8.50 0.03 -6.30
C LEU A 25 7.51 0.19 -5.17
N SER A 26 6.49 1.03 -5.35
CA SER A 26 5.41 1.17 -4.38
C SER A 26 4.10 0.76 -5.01
N LEU A 27 3.34 -0.10 -4.31
CA LEU A 27 2.06 -0.60 -4.79
C LEU A 27 1.08 -0.91 -3.66
N ALA A 28 -0.21 -0.96 -4.02
CA ALA A 28 -1.24 -1.44 -3.12
C ALA A 28 -1.04 -2.95 -2.86
N MET A 29 -0.70 -3.29 -1.62
CA MET A 29 -0.36 -4.66 -1.23
C MET A 29 -1.60 -5.38 -0.72
N ASP A 30 -2.31 -6.05 -1.61
CA ASP A 30 -3.51 -6.81 -1.30
C ASP A 30 -3.43 -8.26 -1.83
N PRO A 31 -2.51 -9.08 -1.31
CA PRO A 31 -2.29 -10.45 -1.78
C PRO A 31 -3.47 -11.38 -1.45
N GLN A 32 -4.37 -10.99 -0.55
CA GLN A 32 -5.56 -11.75 -0.19
C GLN A 32 -6.78 -11.39 -1.06
N GLY A 33 -6.67 -10.38 -1.93
CA GLY A 33 -7.79 -9.91 -2.74
C GLY A 33 -8.97 -9.38 -1.89
N SER A 34 -8.65 -8.74 -0.76
CA SER A 34 -9.65 -8.23 0.19
C SER A 34 -10.29 -6.91 -0.23
N GLY A 35 -9.64 -6.19 -1.14
CA GLY A 35 -10.10 -4.95 -1.75
C GLY A 35 -10.66 -5.16 -3.17
N PRO A 36 -10.73 -4.10 -3.98
CA PRO A 36 -11.16 -4.18 -5.36
C PRO A 36 -10.31 -5.16 -6.18
N ASP A 37 -10.96 -5.95 -7.03
CA ASP A 37 -10.34 -6.92 -7.93
C ASP A 37 -9.19 -6.30 -8.78
N THR A 38 -9.32 -5.02 -9.15
CA THR A 38 -8.29 -4.28 -9.87
C THR A 38 -6.95 -4.23 -9.09
N HIS A 39 -6.97 -4.04 -7.76
CA HIS A 39 -5.76 -4.00 -6.95
C HIS A 39 -5.03 -5.35 -6.97
N TYR A 40 -5.79 -6.43 -6.84
CA TYR A 40 -5.24 -7.77 -6.92
C TYR A 40 -4.66 -8.07 -8.31
N LYS A 41 -5.35 -7.69 -9.38
CA LYS A 41 -4.86 -7.87 -10.77
C LYS A 41 -3.57 -7.10 -11.04
N VAL A 42 -3.50 -5.85 -10.61
CA VAL A 42 -2.28 -5.02 -10.73
C VAL A 42 -1.12 -5.65 -9.96
N LEU A 43 -1.37 -6.12 -8.73
CA LEU A 43 -0.36 -6.80 -7.93
C LEU A 43 0.17 -8.05 -8.64
N GLN A 44 -0.70 -8.88 -9.23
CA GLN A 44 -0.31 -10.08 -9.98
C GLN A 44 0.47 -9.73 -11.25
N SER A 45 0.05 -8.69 -11.98
CA SER A 45 0.77 -8.23 -13.19
C SER A 45 2.18 -7.73 -12.85
N ILE A 46 2.32 -6.98 -11.75
CA ILE A 46 3.62 -6.52 -11.25
C ILE A 46 4.48 -7.70 -10.79
N ALA A 47 3.91 -8.66 -10.05
CA ALA A 47 4.63 -9.85 -9.60
C ALA A 47 5.17 -10.64 -10.80
N ARG A 48 4.36 -10.86 -11.82
CA ARG A 48 4.78 -11.54 -13.04
C ARG A 48 5.88 -10.78 -13.79
N ALA A 49 5.76 -9.46 -13.90
CA ALA A 49 6.80 -8.64 -14.52
C ALA A 49 8.14 -8.70 -13.77
N ILE A 50 8.09 -8.70 -12.43
CA ILE A 50 9.29 -8.86 -11.59
C ILE A 50 9.90 -10.26 -11.77
N GLU A 51 9.10 -11.32 -11.85
CA GLU A 51 9.61 -12.68 -12.13
C GLU A 51 10.37 -12.73 -13.46
N GLU A 52 9.83 -12.12 -14.51
CA GLU A 52 10.52 -12.07 -15.81
C GLU A 52 11.79 -11.22 -15.74
N TRP A 53 11.72 -10.04 -15.12
CA TRP A 53 12.88 -9.17 -14.96
C TRP A 53 14.00 -9.79 -14.13
N ASN A 54 13.68 -10.55 -13.10
CA ASN A 54 14.65 -11.26 -12.24
C ASN A 54 15.43 -12.37 -12.97
N LYS A 55 14.96 -12.82 -14.13
CA LYS A 55 15.71 -13.73 -15.02
C LYS A 55 16.81 -13.04 -15.82
N GLU A 56 16.71 -11.71 -15.96
CA GLU A 56 17.55 -10.89 -16.81
C GLU A 56 18.57 -10.09 -16.00
N GLU A 57 18.21 -9.64 -14.81
CA GLU A 57 19.03 -8.76 -13.96
C GLU A 57 18.99 -9.20 -12.49
N ASP A 58 20.05 -8.88 -11.76
CA ASP A 58 20.09 -9.06 -10.29
C ASP A 58 19.23 -8.00 -9.60
N LEU A 59 18.11 -8.42 -9.03
CA LEU A 59 17.16 -7.59 -8.30
C LEU A 59 17.37 -7.58 -6.78
N SER A 60 18.51 -8.01 -6.27
CA SER A 60 18.81 -8.08 -4.83
C SER A 60 18.68 -6.72 -4.11
N LYS A 61 18.85 -5.62 -4.83
CA LYS A 61 18.73 -4.25 -4.32
C LYS A 61 17.33 -3.64 -4.48
N LEU A 62 16.43 -4.27 -5.25
CA LEU A 62 15.06 -3.81 -5.39
C LEU A 62 14.31 -4.00 -4.08
N ARG A 63 13.58 -2.97 -3.66
CA ARG A 63 12.67 -3.02 -2.51
C ARG A 63 11.27 -2.69 -2.96
N ILE A 64 10.33 -3.49 -2.49
CA ILE A 64 8.90 -3.30 -2.75
C ILE A 64 8.26 -2.68 -1.52
N ILE A 65 7.69 -1.49 -1.68
CA ILE A 65 6.99 -0.77 -0.62
C ILE A 65 5.49 -1.03 -0.76
N GLY A 66 4.99 -1.89 0.09
CA GLY A 66 3.57 -2.23 0.13
C GLY A 66 2.78 -1.30 1.03
N TYR A 67 1.75 -0.66 0.50
CA TYR A 67 0.78 0.08 1.31
C TYR A 67 -0.57 -0.62 1.27
N ARG A 68 -1.39 -0.44 2.31
CA ARG A 68 -2.79 -0.85 2.35
C ARG A 68 -3.68 0.34 2.07
N ASN A 69 -4.71 0.08 1.33
CA ASN A 69 -5.80 1.02 1.14
C ASN A 69 -6.78 0.94 2.32
N VAL A 70 -7.89 1.67 2.18
CA VAL A 70 -8.93 1.78 3.20
C VAL A 70 -9.65 0.47 3.53
N TRP A 71 -9.51 -0.56 2.71
CA TRP A 71 -10.17 -1.87 2.91
C TRP A 71 -9.47 -2.78 3.90
N PHE A 72 -8.16 -2.58 4.12
CA PHE A 72 -7.38 -3.41 5.03
C PHE A 72 -6.30 -2.61 5.74
N LYS A 73 -5.94 -3.02 6.94
CA LYS A 73 -4.89 -2.37 7.74
C LYS A 73 -3.80 -3.38 8.06
N TYR A 74 -2.56 -2.93 8.08
CA TYR A 74 -1.49 -3.66 8.73
C TYR A 74 -1.61 -3.53 10.25
N ASN A 75 -1.15 -4.54 10.97
CA ASN A 75 -0.89 -4.37 12.40
C ASN A 75 0.46 -3.66 12.59
N PRO A 76 0.68 -2.97 13.72
CA PRO A 76 1.96 -2.28 13.96
C PRO A 76 3.19 -3.19 13.93
N TRP A 77 3.03 -4.47 14.23
CA TRP A 77 4.12 -5.48 14.23
C TRP A 77 4.36 -6.13 12.86
N ASP A 78 3.53 -5.86 11.87
CA ASP A 78 3.66 -6.40 10.52
C ASP A 78 4.34 -5.42 9.55
N VAL A 79 4.85 -4.28 10.04
CA VAL A 79 5.37 -3.21 9.20
C VAL A 79 6.80 -2.85 9.57
N GLU A 80 7.59 -2.55 8.56
CA GLU A 80 8.98 -2.11 8.70
C GLU A 80 9.11 -0.58 8.72
N ILE A 81 8.12 0.13 8.15
CA ILE A 81 8.16 1.59 8.01
C ILE A 81 6.87 2.20 8.58
N ILE A 82 7.03 3.17 9.47
CA ILE A 82 5.94 3.98 10.00
C ILE A 82 6.23 5.44 9.68
N VAL A 83 5.34 6.06 8.88
CA VAL A 83 5.52 7.45 8.43
C VAL A 83 4.61 8.36 9.26
N PRO A 84 5.17 9.30 10.05
CA PRO A 84 4.37 10.29 10.77
C PRO A 84 3.75 11.31 9.80
N VAL A 85 2.48 11.63 10.02
CA VAL A 85 1.70 12.54 9.18
C VAL A 85 1.21 13.71 10.02
N SER A 86 1.53 14.93 9.58
CA SER A 86 1.10 16.17 10.23
C SER A 86 -0.29 16.61 9.77
N LEU A 87 -0.90 17.58 10.48
CA LEU A 87 -2.15 18.22 10.04
C LEU A 87 -2.02 18.87 8.65
N ASN A 88 -0.87 19.47 8.35
CA ASN A 88 -0.64 20.05 7.02
C ASN A 88 -0.65 18.98 5.92
N SER A 89 -0.07 17.81 6.17
CA SER A 89 -0.10 16.69 5.23
C SER A 89 -1.52 16.17 5.02
N LEU A 90 -2.33 16.09 6.08
CA LEU A 90 -3.74 15.71 5.99
C LEU A 90 -4.55 16.73 5.19
N ALA A 91 -4.33 18.02 5.43
CA ALA A 91 -4.97 19.11 4.67
C ALA A 91 -4.59 19.07 3.18
N THR A 92 -3.29 18.81 2.89
CA THR A 92 -2.80 18.67 1.51
C THR A 92 -3.45 17.47 0.81
N LEU A 93 -3.55 16.32 1.49
CA LEU A 93 -4.24 15.15 0.95
C LEU A 93 -5.70 15.48 0.59
N ASN A 94 -6.43 16.11 1.51
CA ASN A 94 -7.83 16.47 1.28
C ASN A 94 -8.00 17.47 0.13
N LYS A 95 -7.13 18.46 0.05
CA LYS A 95 -7.11 19.44 -1.04
C LYS A 95 -6.81 18.78 -2.38
N SER A 96 -5.73 17.97 -2.45
CA SER A 96 -5.35 17.25 -3.67
C SER A 96 -6.46 16.33 -4.15
N PHE A 97 -7.10 15.60 -3.23
CA PHE A 97 -8.24 14.76 -3.58
C PHE A 97 -9.39 15.58 -4.17
N SER A 98 -9.76 16.68 -3.53
CA SER A 98 -10.88 17.53 -3.96
C SER A 98 -10.62 18.25 -5.29
N GLU A 99 -9.37 18.59 -5.59
CA GLU A 99 -9.00 19.35 -6.79
C GLU A 99 -8.60 18.45 -7.97
N CYS A 100 -7.97 17.30 -7.71
CA CYS A 100 -7.45 16.43 -8.77
C CYS A 100 -8.38 15.26 -9.11
N TYR A 101 -9.21 14.82 -8.17
CA TYR A 101 -10.13 13.70 -8.36
C TYR A 101 -11.60 14.17 -8.35
N VAL A 102 -11.90 15.19 -9.15
CA VAL A 102 -13.21 15.88 -9.17
C VAL A 102 -14.38 14.90 -9.37
N THR A 103 -14.22 13.87 -10.19
CA THR A 103 -15.25 12.84 -10.41
C THR A 103 -15.52 11.97 -9.19
N GLN A 104 -14.60 11.93 -8.22
CA GLN A 104 -14.67 11.09 -7.01
C GLN A 104 -15.10 11.88 -5.77
N VAL A 105 -15.16 13.20 -5.84
CA VAL A 105 -15.47 14.06 -4.68
C VAL A 105 -16.83 13.75 -4.07
N ASN A 106 -17.81 13.42 -4.90
CA ASN A 106 -19.17 13.06 -4.51
C ASN A 106 -19.47 11.56 -4.63
N ALA A 107 -18.46 10.75 -4.94
CA ALA A 107 -18.65 9.32 -5.02
C ALA A 107 -18.92 8.75 -3.61
N SER A 108 -20.03 8.05 -3.47
CA SER A 108 -20.33 7.29 -2.25
C SER A 108 -19.31 6.18 -2.12
N PHE A 109 -18.52 6.24 -1.06
CA PHE A 109 -17.56 5.18 -0.79
C PHE A 109 -18.29 3.99 -0.14
N PRO A 110 -18.12 2.75 -0.63
CA PRO A 110 -18.86 1.60 -0.12
C PRO A 110 -18.32 1.15 1.25
N SER A 111 -18.57 1.95 2.27
CA SER A 111 -18.25 1.59 3.64
C SER A 111 -19.49 1.76 4.50
N TYR A 112 -19.94 0.69 5.14
CA TYR A 112 -21.05 0.74 6.10
C TYR A 112 -20.77 1.60 7.34
N GLN A 113 -19.51 2.01 7.53
CA GLN A 113 -19.06 2.76 8.71
C GLN A 113 -18.65 4.20 8.38
N HIS A 114 -18.69 4.60 7.11
CA HIS A 114 -18.23 5.90 6.68
C HIS A 114 -19.11 6.41 5.54
N ASP A 115 -19.75 7.56 5.78
CA ASP A 115 -20.46 8.33 4.77
C ASP A 115 -19.69 9.63 4.54
N GLY A 116 -18.85 9.65 3.50
CA GLY A 116 -18.00 10.80 3.22
C GLY A 116 -16.97 10.50 2.12
N LYS A 117 -16.04 11.43 1.96
CA LYS A 117 -15.00 11.36 0.92
C LYS A 117 -13.96 10.28 1.22
N PHE A 118 -13.36 9.72 0.18
CA PHE A 118 -12.25 8.78 0.30
C PHE A 118 -11.09 9.35 1.14
N SER A 119 -10.76 10.64 0.97
CA SER A 119 -9.71 11.31 1.74
C SER A 119 -10.01 11.36 3.24
N GLU A 120 -11.27 11.49 3.64
CA GLU A 120 -11.69 11.50 5.04
C GLU A 120 -11.56 10.10 5.66
N LEU A 121 -11.93 9.06 4.92
CA LEU A 121 -11.75 7.67 5.36
C LEU A 121 -10.27 7.34 5.53
N THR A 122 -9.41 7.76 4.60
CA THR A 122 -7.97 7.59 4.70
C THR A 122 -7.40 8.30 5.94
N GLN A 123 -7.81 9.54 6.19
CA GLN A 123 -7.39 10.29 7.38
C GLN A 123 -7.83 9.62 8.68
N LYS A 124 -9.05 9.08 8.73
CA LYS A 124 -9.55 8.32 9.88
C LYS A 124 -8.66 7.11 10.18
N ILE A 125 -8.27 6.35 9.15
CA ILE A 125 -7.39 5.19 9.30
C ILE A 125 -6.02 5.61 9.85
N TRP A 126 -5.40 6.65 9.27
CA TRP A 126 -4.10 7.13 9.74
C TRP A 126 -4.13 7.66 11.17
N PHE A 127 -5.24 8.29 11.56
CA PHE A 127 -5.47 8.71 12.93
C PHE A 127 -5.59 7.52 13.90
N GLU A 128 -6.31 6.47 13.52
CA GLU A 128 -6.42 5.24 14.31
C GLU A 128 -5.07 4.54 14.46
N GLN A 129 -4.26 4.48 13.40
CA GLN A 129 -2.90 3.94 13.43
C GLN A 129 -2.00 4.74 14.39
N HIS A 130 -2.10 6.07 14.38
CA HIS A 130 -1.39 6.91 15.35
C HIS A 130 -1.82 6.61 16.79
N LYS A 131 -3.11 6.44 17.04
CA LYS A 131 -3.60 6.05 18.37
C LYS A 131 -3.04 4.71 18.84
N GLN A 132 -2.92 3.73 17.96
CA GLN A 132 -2.32 2.43 18.29
C GLN A 132 -0.88 2.61 18.79
N ILE A 133 -0.07 3.39 18.08
CA ILE A 133 1.32 3.67 18.51
C ILE A 133 1.36 4.48 19.80
N GLN A 134 0.44 5.43 20.00
CA GLN A 134 0.34 6.14 21.28
C GLN A 134 0.00 5.23 22.46
N LEU A 135 -0.79 4.19 22.24
CA LEU A 135 -1.08 3.19 23.28
C LEU A 135 0.17 2.35 23.65
N LEU A 136 1.02 2.06 22.66
CA LEU A 136 2.24 1.27 22.85
C LEU A 136 3.38 2.07 23.50
N LEU A 137 3.61 3.31 23.05
CA LEU A 137 4.76 4.12 23.43
C LEU A 137 4.42 5.19 24.50
N GLY A 138 3.14 5.44 24.74
CA GLY A 138 2.66 6.54 25.57
C GLY A 138 2.61 7.89 24.84
N LYS A 139 1.71 8.76 25.27
CA LYS A 139 1.54 10.10 24.67
C LYS A 139 2.77 10.98 24.79
N ASN A 140 3.49 10.85 25.89
CA ASN A 140 4.70 11.66 26.17
C ASN A 140 5.81 11.39 25.17
N PHE A 141 5.89 10.19 24.59
CA PHE A 141 6.82 9.89 23.50
C PHE A 141 6.70 10.90 22.35
N PHE A 142 5.49 11.30 22.00
CA PHE A 142 5.25 12.30 20.94
C PHE A 142 5.43 13.72 21.44
N TYR A 143 4.77 14.10 22.52
CA TYR A 143 4.74 15.50 23.00
C TYR A 143 6.09 16.02 23.49
N GLN A 144 6.94 15.15 24.02
CA GLN A 144 8.26 15.49 24.55
C GLN A 144 9.40 15.13 23.60
N ASN A 145 9.10 14.65 22.39
CA ASN A 145 10.11 14.26 21.42
C ASN A 145 10.90 15.47 20.91
N GLU A 146 12.21 15.32 20.74
CA GLU A 146 13.06 16.36 20.19
C GLU A 146 12.79 16.67 18.73
N LEU A 147 12.32 15.68 17.96
CA LEU A 147 12.01 15.84 16.54
C LEU A 147 10.66 16.55 16.35
N PRO A 148 10.65 17.74 15.70
CA PRO A 148 9.42 18.51 15.48
C PRO A 148 8.35 17.73 14.72
N LEU A 149 8.75 16.88 13.77
CA LEU A 149 7.82 16.05 13.00
C LEU A 149 7.06 15.08 13.90
N LEU A 150 7.73 14.46 14.89
CA LEU A 150 7.06 13.55 15.83
C LEU A 150 6.10 14.32 16.75
N ARG A 151 6.48 15.52 17.23
CA ARG A 151 5.56 16.37 18.00
C ARG A 151 4.32 16.80 17.21
N ALA A 152 4.48 17.03 15.91
CA ALA A 152 3.41 17.45 15.01
C ALA A 152 2.58 16.29 14.43
N THR A 153 2.83 15.05 14.87
CA THR A 153 2.15 13.85 14.34
C THR A 153 0.68 13.82 14.75
N HIS A 154 -0.19 13.68 13.78
CA HIS A 154 -1.63 13.52 13.95
C HIS A 154 -2.17 12.27 13.27
N GLY A 155 -1.38 11.67 12.39
CA GLY A 155 -1.67 10.40 11.74
C GLY A 155 -0.40 9.61 11.49
N MET A 156 -0.53 8.34 11.18
CA MET A 156 0.58 7.47 10.80
C MET A 156 0.19 6.60 9.61
N ILE A 157 1.12 6.43 8.68
CA ILE A 157 0.99 5.51 7.55
C ILE A 157 1.87 4.31 7.83
N TYR A 158 1.30 3.12 7.74
CA TYR A 158 2.00 1.86 7.87
C TYR A 158 2.37 1.31 6.50
N LEU A 159 3.66 0.99 6.31
CA LEU A 159 4.18 0.45 5.06
C LEU A 159 5.01 -0.80 5.34
N ARG A 160 4.94 -1.76 4.43
CA ARG A 160 5.86 -2.90 4.41
C ARG A 160 6.98 -2.64 3.43
N GLU A 161 8.20 -3.03 3.80
CA GLU A 161 9.35 -3.07 2.90
C GLU A 161 9.73 -4.53 2.67
N LEU A 162 9.55 -5.00 1.45
CA LEU A 162 9.75 -6.39 1.06
C LEU A 162 10.93 -6.53 0.10
N THR A 163 11.67 -7.61 0.22
CA THR A 163 12.56 -8.07 -0.86
C THR A 163 11.71 -8.64 -2.01
N VAL A 164 12.34 -8.84 -3.16
CA VAL A 164 11.69 -9.48 -4.31
C VAL A 164 11.14 -10.85 -3.94
N GLU A 165 11.94 -11.67 -3.25
CA GLU A 165 11.55 -13.01 -2.82
C GLU A 165 10.32 -12.98 -1.91
N GLN A 166 10.35 -12.16 -0.86
CA GLN A 166 9.22 -11.97 0.06
C GLN A 166 7.96 -11.49 -0.66
N PHE A 167 8.11 -10.56 -1.60
CA PHE A 167 6.99 -10.04 -2.37
C PHE A 167 6.35 -11.13 -3.25
N LEU A 168 7.16 -11.89 -3.98
CA LEU A 168 6.67 -12.96 -4.85
C LEU A 168 6.00 -14.09 -4.04
N GLU A 169 6.55 -14.42 -2.87
CA GLU A 169 5.92 -15.36 -1.95
C GLU A 169 4.55 -14.88 -1.49
N GLU A 170 4.45 -13.62 -1.02
CA GLU A 170 3.17 -13.01 -0.60
C GLU A 170 2.16 -12.97 -1.76
N ALA A 171 2.58 -12.55 -2.94
CA ALA A 171 1.71 -12.44 -4.12
C ALA A 171 1.14 -13.80 -4.57
N SER A 172 1.84 -14.89 -4.32
CA SER A 172 1.43 -16.24 -4.70
C SER A 172 0.47 -16.92 -3.71
N LYS A 173 0.31 -16.40 -2.49
CA LYS A 173 -0.43 -17.08 -1.41
C LYS A 173 -1.88 -17.41 -1.74
N LEU A 174 -2.61 -16.49 -2.37
CA LEU A 174 -4.00 -16.73 -2.74
C LEU A 174 -4.12 -17.81 -3.83
N GLY A 175 -3.26 -17.76 -4.85
CA GLY A 175 -3.21 -18.77 -5.90
C GLY A 175 -2.95 -20.17 -5.33
N LYS A 176 -1.95 -20.33 -4.48
CA LYS A 176 -1.64 -21.59 -3.81
C LYS A 176 -2.78 -22.12 -2.94
N SER A 177 -3.52 -21.25 -2.26
CA SER A 177 -4.65 -21.65 -1.44
C SER A 177 -5.85 -22.16 -2.27
N VAL A 178 -6.04 -21.63 -3.48
CA VAL A 178 -7.11 -22.04 -4.39
C VAL A 178 -6.76 -23.35 -5.10
N GLU A 179 -5.51 -23.54 -5.50
CA GLU A 179 -5.05 -24.80 -6.11
C GLU A 179 -5.24 -25.99 -5.19
N GLY A 180 -5.10 -25.82 -3.87
CA GLY A 180 -5.33 -26.89 -2.88
C GLY A 180 -6.81 -27.26 -2.68
N ILE A 181 -7.76 -26.47 -3.18
CA ILE A 181 -9.20 -26.75 -3.04
C ILE A 181 -9.74 -27.58 -4.22
N PHE A 182 -9.07 -27.54 -5.37
CA PHE A 182 -9.50 -28.20 -6.61
C PHE A 182 -8.69 -29.49 -6.93
N ASN A 183 -7.80 -29.91 -6.06
CA ASN A 183 -7.12 -31.22 -6.07
C ASN A 183 -7.68 -32.13 -4.98
#